data_98d65671a16f568fe61e8898567954cc
#
_entry.id   98d65671a16f568fe61e8898567954cc
#
_cell.length_a   1.000
_cell.length_b   1.000
_cell.length_c   1.000
_cell.angle_alpha   90.00
_cell.angle_beta   90.00
_cell.angle_gamma   90.00
#
_symmetry.space_group_name_H-M   'P 1'
#
loop_
_entity.id
_entity.type
_entity.pdbx_description
1 polymer ?
#
loop_
_entity_poly.entity_id
_entity_poly.type
_entity_poly.pdbx_seq_one_letter_code
_entity_poly.pdbx_strand_id
1 'polypeptide(L)'
;VAPVYPARALSRGLEGFVDLSFTVTTAGTVKDPIVLQSTSSLFERAAVRAVLKFKYKPRVVDGVPVEVPGVKTRISFMLED
;
A
#
# COMPACT_ATOMS: atom_id res chain seq x y z
N VAL A 1 -5.45 -3.73 -7.55
CA VAL A 1 -6.39 -4.07 -6.47
C VAL A 1 -6.83 -2.80 -5.77
N ALA A 2 -8.13 -2.55 -5.73
CA ALA A 2 -8.67 -1.39 -5.05
C ALA A 2 -8.67 -1.62 -3.53
N PRO A 3 -8.30 -0.61 -2.72
CA PRO A 3 -8.41 -0.74 -1.27
C PRO A 3 -9.87 -0.78 -0.83
N VAL A 4 -10.11 -1.48 0.28
CA VAL A 4 -11.44 -1.50 0.90
C VAL A 4 -11.59 -0.21 1.71
N TYR A 5 -12.65 0.55 1.44
CA TYR A 5 -12.90 1.81 2.15
C TYR A 5 -13.33 1.52 3.59
N PRO A 6 -12.64 2.07 4.60
CA PRO A 6 -13.01 1.81 6.00
C PRO A 6 -14.43 2.32 6.30
N ALA A 7 -15.21 1.50 6.99
CA ALA A 7 -16.62 1.81 7.26
C ALA A 7 -16.80 3.14 8.02
N ARG A 8 -15.93 3.41 9.01
CA ARG A 8 -16.02 4.66 9.78
C ARG A 8 -15.70 5.89 8.93
N ALA A 9 -14.72 5.78 8.04
CA ALA A 9 -14.39 6.87 7.14
C ALA A 9 -15.51 7.10 6.13
N LEU A 10 -16.06 6.00 5.60
CA LEU A 10 -17.17 6.08 4.65
C LEU A 10 -18.39 6.74 5.28
N SER A 11 -18.78 6.35 6.50
CA SER A 11 -19.95 6.91 7.19
C SER A 11 -19.77 8.39 7.54
N ARG A 12 -18.53 8.85 7.69
CA ARG A 12 -18.22 10.26 7.99
C ARG A 12 -17.95 11.08 6.73
N GLY A 13 -17.96 10.47 5.55
CA GLY A 13 -17.64 11.15 4.31
C GLY A 13 -16.19 11.61 4.23
N LEU A 14 -15.27 10.90 4.91
CA LEU A 14 -13.86 11.27 4.93
C LEU A 14 -13.14 10.73 3.71
N GLU A 15 -12.32 11.60 3.11
CA GLU A 15 -11.39 11.24 2.06
C GLU A 15 -9.98 11.49 2.55
N GLY A 16 -9.00 10.85 1.93
CA GLY A 16 -7.62 11.06 2.30
C GLY A 16 -6.67 10.09 1.64
N PHE A 17 -5.47 10.00 2.19
CA PHE A 17 -4.44 9.12 1.64
C PHE A 17 -3.55 8.57 2.74
N VAL A 18 -2.82 7.52 2.38
CA VAL A 18 -1.76 6.93 3.21
C VAL A 18 -0.54 6.73 2.32
N ASP A 19 0.60 7.23 2.76
CA ASP A 19 1.88 6.99 2.12
C ASP A 19 2.58 5.87 2.87
N LEU A 20 3.04 4.87 2.13
CA LEU A 20 3.70 3.70 2.71
C LEU A 20 5.02 3.44 2.00
N SER A 21 5.92 2.77 2.71
CA SER A 21 7.08 2.15 2.09
C SER A 21 7.07 0.65 2.42
N PHE A 22 7.68 -0.14 1.55
CA PHE A 22 7.75 -1.58 1.73
C PHE A 22 8.90 -2.16 0.91
N THR A 23 9.13 -3.45 1.12
CA THR A 23 10.11 -4.20 0.32
C THR A 23 9.35 -5.09 -0.66
N VAL A 24 9.80 -5.10 -1.92
CA VAL A 24 9.33 -6.07 -2.90
C VAL A 24 10.26 -7.27 -2.82
N THR A 25 9.69 -8.45 -2.57
CA THR A 25 10.46 -9.68 -2.39
C THR A 25 10.93 -10.24 -3.73
N THR A 26 11.78 -11.26 -3.67
CA THR A 26 12.25 -11.97 -4.86
C THR A 26 11.11 -12.63 -5.63
N ALA A 27 9.98 -12.87 -4.99
CA ALA A 27 8.78 -13.43 -5.64
C ALA A 27 7.84 -12.33 -6.17
N GLY A 28 8.17 -11.06 -5.99
CA GLY A 28 7.32 -9.94 -6.43
C GLY A 28 6.19 -9.59 -5.47
N THR A 29 6.20 -10.14 -4.26
CA THR A 29 5.22 -9.82 -3.24
C THR A 29 5.72 -8.67 -2.36
N VAL A 30 4.80 -8.08 -1.59
CA VAL A 30 5.14 -6.98 -0.67
C VAL A 30 5.39 -7.54 0.73
N LYS A 31 6.45 -7.09 1.38
CA LYS A 31 6.70 -7.40 2.79
C LYS A 31 7.08 -6.14 3.56
N ASP A 32 6.86 -6.19 4.88
CA ASP A 32 7.24 -5.15 5.84
C ASP A 32 6.71 -3.77 5.46
N PRO A 33 5.40 -3.61 5.21
CA PRO A 33 4.85 -2.30 4.91
C PRO A 33 4.91 -1.39 6.13
N ILE A 34 5.35 -0.15 5.91
CA ILE A 34 5.47 0.87 6.94
C ILE A 34 4.68 2.09 6.50
N VAL A 35 3.81 2.59 7.37
CA VAL A 35 3.10 3.85 7.12
C VAL A 35 4.06 5.01 7.39
N LEU A 36 4.29 5.83 6.36
CA LEU A 36 5.14 7.01 6.46
C LEU A 36 4.33 8.23 6.87
N GLN A 37 3.13 8.35 6.33
CA GLN A 37 2.27 9.50 6.56
C GLN A 37 0.83 9.12 6.20
N SER A 38 -0.14 9.64 6.96
CA SER A 38 -1.54 9.45 6.62
C SER A 38 -2.34 10.69 7.01
N THR A 39 -3.44 10.91 6.29
CA THR A 39 -4.37 12.00 6.63
C THR A 39 -5.29 11.63 7.78
N SER A 40 -5.46 10.34 8.05
CA SER A 40 -6.24 9.85 9.17
C SER A 40 -5.85 8.41 9.50
N SER A 41 -5.76 8.09 10.78
CA SER A 41 -5.48 6.73 11.22
C SER A 41 -6.54 5.73 10.77
N LEU A 42 -7.75 6.19 10.44
CA LEU A 42 -8.82 5.32 9.96
C LEU A 42 -8.46 4.62 8.64
N PHE A 43 -7.57 5.21 7.83
CA PHE A 43 -7.20 4.64 6.54
C PHE A 43 -5.99 3.70 6.60
N GLU A 44 -5.23 3.72 7.70
CA GLU A 44 -3.91 3.07 7.72
C GLU A 44 -4.00 1.55 7.57
N ARG A 45 -4.91 0.91 8.30
CA ARG A 45 -5.07 -0.55 8.21
C ARG A 45 -5.52 -1.00 6.83
N ALA A 46 -6.47 -0.28 6.24
CA ALA A 46 -6.95 -0.59 4.90
C ALA A 46 -5.86 -0.42 3.85
N ALA A 47 -5.02 0.60 3.99
CA ALA A 47 -3.91 0.84 3.08
C ALA A 47 -2.85 -0.27 3.19
N VAL A 48 -2.52 -0.69 4.41
CA VAL A 48 -1.56 -1.79 4.63
C VAL A 48 -2.09 -3.08 3.98
N ARG A 49 -3.36 -3.39 4.19
CA ARG A 49 -3.98 -4.58 3.57
C ARG A 49 -3.95 -4.51 2.04
N ALA A 50 -4.17 -3.32 1.49
CA ALA A 50 -4.16 -3.13 0.04
C ALA A 50 -2.77 -3.40 -0.54
N VAL A 51 -1.72 -2.82 0.04
CA VAL A 51 -0.35 -3.01 -0.50
C VAL A 51 0.13 -4.44 -0.34
N LEU A 52 -0.31 -5.15 0.68
CA LEU A 52 0.05 -6.56 0.86
C LEU A 52 -0.50 -7.46 -0.25
N LYS A 53 -1.50 -7.00 -0.99
CA LYS A 53 -2.07 -7.73 -2.13
C LYS A 53 -1.44 -7.33 -3.46
N PHE A 54 -0.53 -6.36 -3.47
CA PHE A 54 0.13 -5.93 -4.69
C PHE A 54 1.06 -7.04 -5.20
N LYS A 55 1.12 -7.15 -6.52
CA LYS A 55 2.03 -8.07 -7.21
C LYS A 55 2.92 -7.25 -8.14
N TYR A 56 4.20 -7.45 -8.01
CA TYR A 56 5.20 -6.77 -8.82
C TYR A 56 5.97 -7.79 -9.63
N LYS A 57 6.55 -7.33 -10.72
CA LYS A 57 7.52 -8.12 -11.46
C LYS A 57 8.81 -8.11 -10.66
N PRO A 58 9.35 -9.28 -10.26
CA PRO A 58 10.60 -9.32 -9.48
C PRO A 58 11.75 -8.65 -10.22
N ARG A 59 12.58 -7.93 -9.49
CA ARG A 59 13.80 -7.37 -10.03
C ARG A 59 14.85 -8.46 -10.18
N VAL A 60 15.49 -8.51 -11.32
CA VAL A 60 16.52 -9.52 -11.62
C VAL A 60 17.83 -8.79 -11.90
N VAL A 61 18.90 -9.21 -11.20
CA VAL A 61 20.24 -8.68 -11.40
C VAL A 61 21.16 -9.87 -11.72
N ASP A 62 21.82 -9.83 -12.88
CA ASP A 62 22.68 -10.91 -13.34
C ASP A 62 22.01 -12.30 -13.29
N GLY A 63 20.73 -12.35 -13.69
CA GLY A 63 19.96 -13.58 -13.72
C GLY A 63 19.42 -14.05 -12.37
N VAL A 64 19.63 -13.27 -11.29
CA VAL A 64 19.20 -13.64 -9.92
C VAL A 64 18.14 -12.65 -9.44
N PRO A 65 16.96 -13.13 -8.99
CA PRO A 65 15.97 -12.26 -8.38
C PRO A 65 16.50 -11.64 -7.08
N VAL A 66 16.26 -10.36 -6.89
CA VAL A 66 16.70 -9.63 -5.69
C VAL A 66 15.55 -8.88 -5.06
N GLU A 67 15.66 -8.64 -3.75
CA GLU A 67 14.70 -7.79 -3.06
C GLU A 67 14.93 -6.32 -3.39
N VAL A 68 13.86 -5.54 -3.38
CA VAL A 68 13.93 -4.08 -3.59
C VAL A 68 13.31 -3.40 -2.36
N PRO A 69 14.13 -2.91 -1.42
CA PRO A 69 13.62 -2.19 -0.26
C PRO A 69 13.29 -0.74 -0.61
N GLY A 70 12.54 -0.07 0.28
CA GLY A 70 12.28 1.34 0.15
C GLY A 70 11.37 1.75 -1.00
N VAL A 71 10.54 0.84 -1.49
CA VAL A 71 9.54 1.16 -2.51
C VAL A 71 8.42 1.94 -1.85
N LYS A 72 8.07 3.10 -2.42
CA LYS A 72 7.05 3.99 -1.86
C LYS A 72 5.82 4.01 -2.73
N THR A 73 4.66 4.11 -2.08
CA THR A 73 3.39 4.26 -2.79
C THR A 73 2.42 5.09 -1.96
N ARG A 74 1.43 5.66 -2.65
CA ARG A 74 0.33 6.36 -1.99
C ARG A 74 -0.96 5.64 -2.32
N ILE A 75 -1.72 5.30 -1.27
CA ILE A 75 -3.07 4.75 -1.39
C ILE A 75 -4.04 5.86 -1.10
N SER A 76 -4.88 6.20 -2.08
CA SER A 76 -5.85 7.28 -1.95
C SER A 76 -7.25 6.71 -1.73
N PHE A 77 -8.00 7.36 -0.87
CA PHE A 77 -9.38 7.01 -0.54
C PHE A 77 -10.26 8.18 -0.95
N MET A 78 -10.97 8.02 -2.06
CA MET A 78 -11.80 9.07 -2.63
C MET A 78 -13.24 8.57 -2.72
N LEU A 79 -14.18 9.45 -2.39
CA LEU A 79 -15.59 9.15 -2.52
C LEU A 79 -16.07 9.58 -3.91
N GLU A 80 -16.94 8.77 -4.50
CA GLU A 80 -17.57 9.11 -5.76
C GLU A 80 -18.89 9.85 -5.47
N ASP A 81 -19.18 10.84 -6.28
CA ASP A 81 -20.44 11.58 -6.20
C ASP A 81 -21.59 10.81 -6.88
#